data_185921c4eed28019e78ce1e1a60d5557
#
_entry.id   185921c4eed28019e78ce1e1a60d5557
#
_cell.length_a   1.000
_cell.length_b   1.000
_cell.length_c   1.000
_cell.angle_alpha   90.00
_cell.angle_beta   90.00
_cell.angle_gamma   90.00
#
_symmetry.space_group_name_H-M   'P 1'
#
loop_
_entity.id
_entity.type
_entity.pdbx_description
1 polymer ?
#
loop_
_entity_poly.entity_id
_entity_poly.type
_entity_poly.pdbx_seq_one_letter_code
_entity_poly.pdbx_strand_id
1 'polypeptide(L)'
;GELYLTNESGERKATGSYYTPEYIVEYIVENTVGPKVEEKIKGAEENDSNVLTKILELNICDPAMGSGHFLTEATEYIAEHIVQHADLEKQNLDENEDELNWAKRQVVQNCIYGVDVNELAVELGKLSLWIETAARGKPLNFLDHHLKHGNSLIGSNFDEIFSHPTEDQKRLDSERYQFGDPQDIKESFQEQYLEIEEMPENTVEQIHEKEQAYKQFIQENVLYQQFNQLANIHTRQHFEKEANSSDYESFLIN
;
A
#
# COMPACT_ATOMS: atom_id res chain seq x y z
N GLY A 1 32.60 1.18 -20.85
CA GLY A 1 31.48 1.89 -21.45
C GLY A 1 30.22 1.51 -20.72
N GLU A 2 29.59 2.45 -20.05
CA GLU A 2 28.30 2.25 -19.40
C GLU A 2 27.23 2.11 -20.46
N LEU A 3 26.39 1.08 -20.35
CA LEU A 3 25.23 0.87 -21.22
C LEU A 3 24.06 1.67 -20.66
N TYR A 4 23.64 2.69 -21.37
CA TYR A 4 22.40 3.42 -21.05
C TYR A 4 21.27 2.92 -21.96
N LEU A 5 20.17 2.47 -21.37
CA LEU A 5 18.92 2.30 -22.08
C LEU A 5 18.26 3.68 -22.25
N THR A 6 18.29 4.21 -23.46
CA THR A 6 17.58 5.44 -23.80
C THR A 6 16.49 5.11 -24.80
N ASN A 7 15.23 5.50 -24.52
CA ASN A 7 14.25 5.59 -25.57
C ASN A 7 14.33 6.99 -26.24
N GLU A 8 13.97 7.06 -27.52
CA GLU A 8 14.11 8.27 -28.36
C GLU A 8 13.15 9.41 -27.96
N SER A 9 12.21 9.18 -27.06
CA SER A 9 11.05 10.08 -26.80
C SER A 9 11.14 10.95 -25.56
N GLY A 10 12.21 10.88 -24.77
CA GLY A 10 12.35 11.73 -23.58
C GLY A 10 11.37 11.37 -22.43
N GLU A 11 10.79 10.19 -22.46
CA GLU A 11 9.83 9.69 -21.45
C GLU A 11 10.39 9.74 -20.03
N ARG A 12 11.70 9.59 -19.84
CA ARG A 12 12.37 9.79 -18.54
C ARG A 12 12.08 11.13 -17.90
N LYS A 13 11.97 12.19 -18.69
CA LYS A 13 11.61 13.54 -18.22
C LYS A 13 10.11 13.68 -17.97
N ALA A 14 9.30 12.96 -18.72
CA ALA A 14 7.85 12.98 -18.59
C ALA A 14 7.35 12.16 -17.39
N THR A 15 8.04 11.06 -17.05
CA THR A 15 7.68 10.18 -15.91
C THR A 15 8.40 10.52 -14.61
N GLY A 16 9.38 11.45 -14.64
CA GLY A 16 10.12 11.85 -13.43
C GLY A 16 10.99 10.75 -12.81
N SER A 17 11.30 9.68 -13.56
CA SER A 17 12.06 8.54 -13.05
C SER A 17 13.54 8.91 -12.83
N TYR A 18 13.87 9.30 -11.61
CA TYR A 18 15.24 9.59 -11.17
C TYR A 18 15.68 8.54 -10.16
N TYR A 19 16.88 8.03 -10.36
CA TYR A 19 17.53 7.17 -9.37
C TYR A 19 18.21 8.03 -8.31
N THR A 20 17.82 7.86 -7.05
CA THR A 20 18.45 8.54 -5.92
C THR A 20 19.69 7.75 -5.49
N PRO A 21 20.86 8.38 -5.30
CA PRO A 21 22.06 7.68 -4.81
C PRO A 21 21.83 7.00 -3.46
N GLU A 22 22.38 5.81 -3.30
CA GLU A 22 22.19 4.91 -2.15
C GLU A 22 22.40 5.62 -0.80
N TYR A 23 23.52 6.31 -0.60
CA TYR A 23 23.82 7.03 0.64
C TYR A 23 22.79 8.13 1.01
N ILE A 24 22.02 8.65 0.02
CA ILE A 24 20.93 9.61 0.27
C ILE A 24 19.69 8.85 0.73
N VAL A 25 19.41 7.68 0.13
CA VAL A 25 18.29 6.82 0.50
C VAL A 25 18.47 6.32 1.93
N GLU A 26 19.65 5.76 2.24
CA GLU A 26 20.03 5.35 3.60
C GLU A 26 19.82 6.48 4.62
N TYR A 27 20.40 7.67 4.33
CA TYR A 27 20.24 8.83 5.21
C TYR A 27 18.79 9.23 5.45
N ILE A 28 17.96 9.21 4.40
CA ILE A 28 16.54 9.57 4.50
C ILE A 28 15.78 8.52 5.31
N VAL A 29 15.99 7.23 5.03
CA VAL A 29 15.34 6.13 5.76
C VAL A 29 15.75 6.17 7.24
N GLU A 30 17.03 6.26 7.54
CA GLU A 30 17.53 6.35 8.91
C GLU A 30 16.90 7.53 9.69
N ASN A 31 16.72 8.68 9.06
CA ASN A 31 16.19 9.87 9.73
C ASN A 31 14.66 10.02 9.68
N THR A 32 13.95 9.18 8.95
CA THR A 32 12.48 9.19 8.87
C THR A 32 11.85 7.93 9.48
N VAL A 33 12.27 6.77 9.04
CA VAL A 33 11.80 5.46 9.52
C VAL A 33 12.40 5.15 10.88
N GLY A 34 13.72 5.41 11.07
CA GLY A 34 14.45 5.12 12.30
C GLY A 34 13.76 5.62 13.56
N PRO A 35 13.43 6.91 13.70
CA PRO A 35 12.74 7.42 14.89
C PRO A 35 11.40 6.72 15.17
N LYS A 36 10.70 6.23 14.13
CA LYS A 36 9.43 5.50 14.29
C LYS A 36 9.65 4.06 14.77
N VAL A 37 10.66 3.40 14.27
CA VAL A 37 11.06 2.07 14.76
C VAL A 37 11.48 2.14 16.22
N GLU A 38 12.32 3.10 16.60
CA GLU A 38 12.74 3.32 17.97
C GLU A 38 11.55 3.62 18.91
N GLU A 39 10.59 4.45 18.48
CA GLU A 39 9.36 4.74 19.20
C GLU A 39 8.56 3.46 19.49
N LYS A 40 8.44 2.56 18.50
CA LYS A 40 7.73 1.28 18.63
C LYS A 40 8.45 0.31 19.56
N ILE A 41 9.78 0.19 19.46
CA ILE A 41 10.61 -0.64 20.33
C ILE A 41 10.46 -0.17 21.79
N LYS A 42 10.70 1.11 22.03
CA LYS A 42 10.61 1.70 23.36
C LYS A 42 9.21 1.56 23.97
N GLY A 43 8.17 1.82 23.15
CA GLY A 43 6.79 1.66 23.59
C GLY A 43 6.45 0.20 23.93
N ALA A 44 7.04 -0.77 23.22
CA ALA A 44 6.88 -2.19 23.52
C ALA A 44 7.53 -2.56 24.87
N GLU A 45 8.77 -2.11 25.09
CA GLU A 45 9.52 -2.34 26.34
C GLU A 45 8.83 -1.73 27.57
N GLU A 46 8.34 -0.48 27.45
CA GLU A 46 7.63 0.22 28.53
C GLU A 46 6.31 -0.44 28.93
N ASN A 47 5.64 -1.12 27.99
CA ASN A 47 4.32 -1.75 28.22
C ASN A 47 4.39 -3.29 28.32
N ASP A 48 5.57 -3.88 28.39
CA ASP A 48 5.78 -5.34 28.40
C ASP A 48 5.02 -6.07 27.27
N SER A 49 5.07 -5.46 26.07
CA SER A 49 4.40 -5.98 24.89
C SER A 49 5.41 -6.52 23.85
N ASN A 50 4.94 -7.32 22.92
CA ASN A 50 5.80 -7.96 21.91
C ASN A 50 6.36 -6.91 20.94
N VAL A 51 7.69 -6.77 20.91
CA VAL A 51 8.42 -5.82 20.07
C VAL A 51 8.14 -6.08 18.57
N LEU A 52 8.16 -7.34 18.13
CA LEU A 52 7.86 -7.69 16.75
C LEU A 52 6.48 -7.17 16.33
N THR A 53 5.44 -7.48 17.11
CA THR A 53 4.08 -7.03 16.82
C THR A 53 4.01 -5.51 16.72
N LYS A 54 4.73 -4.80 17.61
CA LYS A 54 4.73 -3.33 17.60
C LYS A 54 5.46 -2.73 16.42
N ILE A 55 6.56 -3.32 15.97
CA ILE A 55 7.26 -2.87 14.76
C ILE A 55 6.39 -3.14 13.52
N LEU A 56 5.74 -4.29 13.42
CA LEU A 56 4.88 -4.64 12.29
C LEU A 56 3.57 -3.83 12.21
N GLU A 57 3.23 -3.03 13.21
CA GLU A 57 2.18 -2.01 13.13
C GLU A 57 2.58 -0.75 12.33
N LEU A 58 3.85 -0.64 11.90
CA LEU A 58 4.30 0.50 11.09
C LEU A 58 3.73 0.43 9.67
N ASN A 59 3.33 1.59 9.14
CA ASN A 59 2.92 1.74 7.75
C ASN A 59 3.86 2.75 7.07
N ILE A 60 4.71 2.26 6.18
CA ILE A 60 5.68 3.03 5.43
C ILE A 60 5.19 3.13 3.99
N CYS A 61 4.88 4.34 3.55
CA CYS A 61 4.38 4.58 2.21
C CYS A 61 5.30 5.54 1.43
N ASP A 62 5.74 5.10 0.26
CA ASP A 62 6.38 5.98 -0.72
C ASP A 62 5.36 6.36 -1.80
N PRO A 63 4.91 7.64 -1.84
CA PRO A 63 3.87 8.09 -2.77
C PRO A 63 4.38 8.31 -4.21
N ALA A 64 5.67 8.14 -4.47
CA ALA A 64 6.32 8.27 -5.79
C ALA A 64 7.49 7.28 -5.89
N MET A 65 7.20 6.00 -5.61
CA MET A 65 8.18 4.97 -5.26
C MET A 65 9.18 4.62 -6.37
N GLY A 66 8.92 5.00 -7.63
CA GLY A 66 9.76 4.56 -8.75
C GLY A 66 9.87 3.03 -8.80
N SER A 67 11.09 2.54 -8.88
CA SER A 67 11.40 1.10 -8.81
C SER A 67 11.55 0.57 -7.37
N GLY A 68 11.10 1.30 -6.35
CA GLY A 68 11.04 0.84 -4.97
C GLY A 68 12.33 0.97 -4.15
N HIS A 69 13.28 1.81 -4.56
CA HIS A 69 14.58 1.91 -3.88
C HIS A 69 14.48 2.32 -2.40
N PHE A 70 13.61 3.31 -2.09
CA PHE A 70 13.33 3.67 -0.69
C PHE A 70 12.61 2.57 0.08
N LEU A 71 11.76 1.80 -0.59
CA LEU A 71 11.00 0.72 0.03
C LEU A 71 11.88 -0.48 0.35
N THR A 72 12.85 -0.83 -0.52
CA THR A 72 13.82 -1.89 -0.25
C THR A 72 14.73 -1.51 0.91
N GLU A 73 15.24 -0.29 0.94
CA GLU A 73 16.06 0.22 2.05
C GLU A 73 15.29 0.24 3.37
N ALA A 74 14.05 0.74 3.36
CA ALA A 74 13.19 0.72 4.55
C ALA A 74 12.91 -0.71 5.03
N THR A 75 12.76 -1.66 4.10
CA THR A 75 12.57 -3.08 4.43
C THR A 75 13.79 -3.64 5.14
N GLU A 76 14.98 -3.40 4.62
CA GLU A 76 16.23 -3.85 5.22
C GLU A 76 16.43 -3.25 6.61
N TYR A 77 16.30 -1.91 6.71
CA TYR A 77 16.45 -1.18 7.96
C TYR A 77 15.52 -1.70 9.07
N ILE A 78 14.24 -1.88 8.78
CA ILE A 78 13.26 -2.37 9.77
C ILE A 78 13.55 -3.82 10.13
N ALA A 79 13.89 -4.66 9.15
CA ALA A 79 14.19 -6.07 9.37
C ALA A 79 15.40 -6.27 10.29
N GLU A 80 16.47 -5.48 10.11
CA GLU A 80 17.63 -5.49 11.00
C GLU A 80 17.25 -5.16 12.45
N HIS A 81 16.36 -4.18 12.66
CA HIS A 81 15.88 -3.85 13.99
C HIS A 81 15.00 -4.94 14.59
N ILE A 82 14.21 -5.64 13.78
CA ILE A 82 13.46 -6.83 14.23
C ILE A 82 14.43 -7.91 14.73
N VAL A 83 15.45 -8.24 13.96
CA VAL A 83 16.45 -9.27 14.33
C VAL A 83 17.20 -8.88 15.62
N GLN A 84 17.48 -7.59 15.81
CA GLN A 84 18.23 -7.10 16.98
C GLN A 84 17.40 -7.04 18.26
N HIS A 85 16.09 -6.75 18.18
CA HIS A 85 15.28 -6.38 19.33
C HIS A 85 14.10 -7.33 19.61
N ALA A 86 13.66 -8.13 18.63
CA ALA A 86 12.54 -9.04 18.80
C ALA A 86 13.01 -10.42 19.29
N ASP A 87 12.17 -11.07 20.09
CA ASP A 87 12.38 -12.47 20.52
C ASP A 87 11.92 -13.41 19.37
N LEU A 88 12.86 -13.81 18.52
CA LEU A 88 12.61 -14.67 17.36
C LEU A 88 12.55 -16.16 17.72
N GLU A 89 13.01 -16.59 18.90
CA GLU A 89 12.95 -18.00 19.34
C GLU A 89 11.49 -18.50 19.44
N LYS A 90 10.55 -17.59 19.66
CA LYS A 90 9.11 -17.89 19.73
C LYS A 90 8.41 -17.91 18.38
N GLN A 91 9.12 -17.53 17.32
CA GLN A 91 8.56 -17.55 15.98
C GLN A 91 8.79 -18.91 15.33
N ASN A 92 7.84 -19.38 14.54
CA ASN A 92 7.95 -20.64 13.82
C ASN A 92 8.82 -20.50 12.57
N LEU A 93 10.10 -20.13 12.76
CA LEU A 93 11.07 -20.13 11.68
C LEU A 93 11.39 -21.57 11.28
N ASP A 94 11.56 -21.81 9.98
CA ASP A 94 12.08 -23.10 9.52
C ASP A 94 13.54 -23.26 9.95
N GLU A 95 13.96 -24.48 10.29
CA GLU A 95 15.31 -24.78 10.84
C GLU A 95 16.49 -24.23 10.00
N ASN A 96 16.27 -23.93 8.73
CA ASN A 96 17.28 -23.41 7.80
C ASN A 96 16.92 -22.02 7.24
N GLU A 97 15.94 -21.33 7.81
CA GLU A 97 15.57 -19.99 7.38
C GLU A 97 16.45 -18.94 8.05
N ASP A 98 17.03 -18.07 7.26
CA ASP A 98 17.79 -16.93 7.75
C ASP A 98 16.85 -15.91 8.42
N GLU A 99 17.16 -15.52 9.65
CA GLU A 99 16.33 -14.61 10.47
C GLU A 99 16.10 -13.27 9.76
N LEU A 100 17.11 -12.72 9.11
CA LEU A 100 16.99 -11.45 8.38
C LEU A 100 16.06 -11.57 7.18
N ASN A 101 16.19 -12.64 6.39
CA ASN A 101 15.30 -12.89 5.26
C ASN A 101 13.84 -13.11 5.71
N TRP A 102 13.67 -13.83 6.82
CA TRP A 102 12.34 -13.97 7.44
C TRP A 102 11.78 -12.61 7.86
N ALA A 103 12.57 -11.79 8.56
CA ALA A 103 12.16 -10.47 9.01
C ALA A 103 11.83 -9.54 7.83
N LYS A 104 12.64 -9.52 6.77
CA LYS A 104 12.35 -8.76 5.53
C LYS A 104 11.00 -9.14 4.94
N ARG A 105 10.66 -10.42 4.90
CA ARG A 105 9.34 -10.86 4.41
C ARG A 105 8.21 -10.37 5.30
N GLN A 106 8.37 -10.45 6.64
CA GLN A 106 7.37 -9.91 7.57
C GLN A 106 7.17 -8.40 7.37
N VAL A 107 8.24 -7.65 7.17
CA VAL A 107 8.19 -6.20 6.91
C VAL A 107 7.45 -5.89 5.61
N VAL A 108 7.77 -6.60 4.52
CA VAL A 108 7.11 -6.38 3.22
C VAL A 108 5.63 -6.73 3.28
N GLN A 109 5.26 -7.78 4.01
CA GLN A 109 3.87 -8.20 4.18
C GLN A 109 3.01 -7.24 5.00
N ASN A 110 3.61 -6.52 5.96
CA ASN A 110 2.83 -5.77 6.95
C ASN A 110 3.07 -4.26 6.91
N CYS A 111 4.24 -3.81 6.43
CA CYS A 111 4.68 -2.43 6.65
C CYS A 111 4.81 -1.59 5.37
N ILE A 112 5.01 -2.22 4.20
CA ILE A 112 5.51 -1.53 2.99
C ILE A 112 4.38 -1.25 2.02
N TYR A 113 4.22 0.03 1.67
CA TYR A 113 3.23 0.51 0.71
C TYR A 113 3.88 1.46 -0.29
N GLY A 114 3.39 1.47 -1.53
CA GLY A 114 3.95 2.35 -2.55
C GLY A 114 2.96 2.69 -3.65
N VAL A 115 3.14 3.88 -4.23
CA VAL A 115 2.37 4.34 -5.39
C VAL A 115 3.33 4.91 -6.42
N ASP A 116 3.10 4.64 -7.69
CA ASP A 116 3.77 5.36 -8.78
C ASP A 116 2.83 5.56 -9.98
N VAL A 117 3.01 6.68 -10.67
CA VAL A 117 2.24 7.02 -11.88
C VAL A 117 2.68 6.19 -13.09
N ASN A 118 3.85 5.57 -13.03
CA ASN A 118 4.40 4.72 -14.06
C ASN A 118 4.18 3.24 -13.72
N GLU A 119 3.30 2.58 -14.44
CA GLU A 119 2.97 1.17 -14.26
C GLU A 119 4.22 0.26 -14.29
N LEU A 120 5.16 0.51 -15.21
CA LEU A 120 6.40 -0.25 -15.28
C LEU A 120 7.27 -0.07 -14.03
N ALA A 121 7.28 1.13 -13.44
CA ALA A 121 7.99 1.38 -12.19
C ALA A 121 7.39 0.57 -11.03
N VAL A 122 6.05 0.47 -10.97
CA VAL A 122 5.35 -0.38 -9.98
C VAL A 122 5.77 -1.84 -10.12
N GLU A 123 5.78 -2.39 -11.34
CA GLU A 123 6.20 -3.78 -11.58
C GLU A 123 7.68 -4.00 -11.25
N LEU A 124 8.55 -3.02 -11.53
CA LEU A 124 9.95 -3.08 -11.11
C LEU A 124 10.10 -2.98 -9.59
N GLY A 125 9.28 -2.19 -8.91
CA GLY A 125 9.24 -2.11 -7.45
C GLY A 125 8.86 -3.44 -6.81
N LYS A 126 7.84 -4.13 -7.34
CA LYS A 126 7.48 -5.48 -6.91
C LYS A 126 8.65 -6.44 -7.08
N LEU A 127 9.30 -6.42 -8.26
CA LEU A 127 10.46 -7.26 -8.53
C LEU A 127 11.62 -6.97 -7.57
N SER A 128 11.89 -5.71 -7.27
CA SER A 128 12.94 -5.30 -6.33
C SER A 128 12.69 -5.86 -4.93
N LEU A 129 11.46 -5.71 -4.41
CA LEU A 129 11.08 -6.26 -3.11
C LEU A 129 11.09 -7.80 -3.09
N TRP A 130 10.70 -8.46 -4.19
CA TRP A 130 10.79 -9.92 -4.30
C TRP A 130 12.24 -10.43 -4.26
N ILE A 131 13.16 -9.72 -4.93
CA ILE A 131 14.59 -10.05 -4.89
C ILE A 131 15.13 -9.87 -3.48
N GLU A 132 14.76 -8.78 -2.81
CA GLU A 132 15.17 -8.45 -1.45
C GLU A 132 14.70 -9.48 -0.41
N THR A 133 13.51 -10.04 -0.61
CA THR A 133 12.86 -10.99 0.30
C THR A 133 13.00 -12.45 -0.14
N ALA A 134 13.74 -12.73 -1.23
CA ALA A 134 13.86 -14.06 -1.80
C ALA A 134 14.49 -15.06 -0.81
N ALA A 135 13.76 -16.09 -0.45
CA ALA A 135 14.21 -17.16 0.42
C ALA A 135 14.00 -18.54 -0.23
N ARG A 136 14.95 -19.45 -0.03
CA ARG A 136 14.90 -20.78 -0.64
C ARG A 136 13.68 -21.57 -0.18
N GLY A 137 12.86 -21.99 -1.13
CA GLY A 137 11.69 -22.82 -0.86
C GLY A 137 10.47 -22.05 -0.36
N LYS A 138 10.56 -20.72 -0.30
CA LYS A 138 9.44 -19.86 0.04
C LYS A 138 8.87 -19.18 -1.22
N PRO A 139 7.56 -19.01 -1.32
CA PRO A 139 6.96 -18.26 -2.41
C PRO A 139 7.23 -16.77 -2.27
N LEU A 140 7.05 -16.03 -3.36
CA LEU A 140 7.11 -14.57 -3.37
C LEU A 140 5.82 -13.99 -2.79
N ASN A 141 5.93 -12.92 -2.02
CA ASN A 141 4.79 -12.24 -1.40
C ASN A 141 3.81 -11.68 -2.45
N PHE A 142 2.53 -11.66 -2.10
CA PHE A 142 1.52 -10.96 -2.89
C PHE A 142 1.60 -9.46 -2.59
N LEU A 143 1.91 -8.62 -3.59
CA LEU A 143 2.18 -7.19 -3.42
C LEU A 143 1.17 -6.26 -4.10
N ASP A 144 0.21 -6.79 -4.88
CA ASP A 144 -0.73 -5.97 -5.64
C ASP A 144 -1.69 -5.15 -4.76
N HIS A 145 -1.86 -5.54 -3.50
CA HIS A 145 -2.65 -4.77 -2.54
C HIS A 145 -1.86 -3.64 -1.89
N HIS A 146 -0.55 -3.72 -1.84
CA HIS A 146 0.36 -2.73 -1.25
C HIS A 146 0.95 -1.74 -2.27
N LEU A 147 1.31 -2.23 -3.46
CA LEU A 147 1.95 -1.40 -4.50
C LEU A 147 0.94 -1.07 -5.60
N LYS A 148 0.67 0.22 -5.78
CA LYS A 148 -0.39 0.70 -6.65
C LYS A 148 0.12 1.56 -7.79
N HIS A 149 -0.42 1.30 -8.98
CA HIS A 149 -0.29 2.22 -10.10
C HIS A 149 -1.34 3.33 -9.97
N GLY A 150 -0.90 4.57 -9.96
CA GLY A 150 -1.79 5.73 -9.88
C GLY A 150 -1.06 7.02 -9.53
N ASN A 151 -1.81 8.12 -9.54
CA ASN A 151 -1.31 9.41 -9.11
C ASN A 151 -1.70 9.64 -7.64
N SER A 152 -0.73 9.62 -6.75
CA SER A 152 -0.91 9.77 -5.30
C SER A 152 -1.46 11.14 -4.86
N LEU A 153 -1.43 12.14 -5.75
CA LEU A 153 -1.93 13.50 -5.48
C LEU A 153 -3.35 13.73 -6.01
N ILE A 154 -3.90 12.77 -6.77
CA ILE A 154 -5.22 12.90 -7.39
C ILE A 154 -6.11 11.80 -6.84
N GLY A 155 -7.21 12.20 -6.23
CA GLY A 155 -8.20 11.29 -5.69
C GLY A 155 -9.26 12.04 -4.89
N SER A 156 -10.19 11.28 -4.36
CA SER A 156 -11.24 11.80 -3.48
C SER A 156 -11.12 11.16 -2.11
N ASN A 157 -11.28 11.96 -1.07
CA ASN A 157 -11.35 11.44 0.29
C ASN A 157 -12.68 10.71 0.49
N PHE A 158 -12.67 9.60 1.22
CA PHE A 158 -13.87 8.79 1.47
C PHE A 158 -15.04 9.63 2.00
N ASP A 159 -14.78 10.49 2.98
CA ASP A 159 -15.82 11.33 3.59
C ASP A 159 -16.36 12.42 2.65
N GLU A 160 -15.58 12.83 1.65
CA GLU A 160 -15.94 13.84 0.66
C GLU A 160 -16.77 13.28 -0.49
N ILE A 161 -16.60 12.00 -0.83
CA ILE A 161 -17.31 11.33 -1.92
C ILE A 161 -18.83 11.37 -1.72
N PHE A 162 -19.29 11.41 -0.49
CA PHE A 162 -20.73 11.51 -0.13
C PHE A 162 -21.21 12.95 0.04
N SER A 163 -20.36 13.96 -0.20
CA SER A 163 -20.73 15.36 -0.21
C SER A 163 -20.82 15.89 -1.65
N HIS A 164 -21.78 16.80 -1.92
CA HIS A 164 -21.89 17.38 -3.26
C HIS A 164 -20.70 18.33 -3.52
N PRO A 165 -19.91 18.15 -4.61
CA PRO A 165 -18.65 18.86 -4.81
C PRO A 165 -18.81 20.36 -5.16
N THR A 166 -19.99 20.83 -5.53
CA THR A 166 -20.23 22.22 -6.01
C THR A 166 -21.14 23.06 -5.12
N GLU A 167 -21.80 22.50 -4.13
CA GLU A 167 -22.61 23.23 -3.17
C GLU A 167 -21.97 23.17 -1.80
N ASP A 168 -21.94 24.33 -1.09
CA ASP A 168 -21.40 24.45 0.27
C ASP A 168 -21.81 23.26 1.15
N GLN A 169 -20.93 22.25 1.22
CA GLN A 169 -20.88 21.11 2.14
C GLN A 169 -22.24 20.59 2.71
N LYS A 170 -23.34 20.68 1.97
CA LYS A 170 -24.54 19.97 2.34
C LYS A 170 -24.30 18.49 2.14
N ARG A 171 -24.02 17.76 3.24
CA ARG A 171 -24.17 16.31 3.26
C ARG A 171 -25.54 15.99 2.67
N LEU A 172 -25.56 15.20 1.61
CA LEU A 172 -26.79 14.60 1.12
C LEU A 172 -27.40 13.83 2.30
N ASP A 173 -28.67 14.06 2.58
CA ASP A 173 -29.35 13.40 3.70
C ASP A 173 -29.18 11.88 3.58
N SER A 174 -28.66 11.25 4.62
CA SER A 174 -28.32 9.82 4.66
C SER A 174 -29.47 8.87 4.28
N GLU A 175 -30.72 9.34 4.37
CA GLU A 175 -31.92 8.62 3.95
C GLU A 175 -32.05 8.44 2.42
N ARG A 176 -31.20 9.10 1.62
CA ARG A 176 -31.22 9.04 0.14
C ARG A 176 -30.17 8.14 -0.48
N TYR A 177 -29.25 7.61 0.31
CA TYR A 177 -28.24 6.70 -0.24
C TYR A 177 -28.83 5.32 -0.48
N GLN A 178 -28.89 4.89 -1.73
CA GLN A 178 -29.27 3.50 -2.04
C GLN A 178 -28.24 2.49 -1.52
N PHE A 179 -27.06 2.92 -1.10
CA PHE A 179 -25.94 2.11 -0.63
C PHE A 179 -25.92 1.90 0.89
N GLY A 180 -26.77 2.59 1.66
CA GLY A 180 -26.74 2.57 3.13
C GLY A 180 -25.93 3.72 3.74
N ASP A 181 -25.65 3.63 5.04
CA ASP A 181 -24.85 4.63 5.75
C ASP A 181 -23.38 4.60 5.25
N PRO A 182 -22.80 5.75 4.88
CA PRO A 182 -21.40 5.82 4.48
C PRO A 182 -20.41 5.21 5.47
N GLN A 183 -20.70 5.33 6.76
CA GLN A 183 -19.85 4.77 7.81
C GLN A 183 -19.89 3.23 7.81
N ASP A 184 -21.07 2.64 7.66
CA ASP A 184 -21.23 1.18 7.56
C ASP A 184 -20.51 0.62 6.34
N ILE A 185 -20.55 1.36 5.21
CA ILE A 185 -19.82 0.98 3.97
C ILE A 185 -18.31 1.00 4.21
N LYS A 186 -17.81 2.06 4.84
CA LYS A 186 -16.39 2.21 5.16
C LYS A 186 -15.90 1.06 6.06
N GLU A 187 -16.64 0.79 7.12
CA GLU A 187 -16.34 -0.30 8.06
C GLU A 187 -16.34 -1.66 7.35
N SER A 188 -17.35 -1.92 6.51
CA SER A 188 -17.43 -3.16 5.74
C SER A 188 -16.25 -3.33 4.77
N PHE A 189 -15.81 -2.25 4.10
CA PHE A 189 -14.62 -2.34 3.22
C PHE A 189 -13.33 -2.56 4.02
N GLN A 190 -13.21 -1.91 5.17
CA GLN A 190 -12.07 -2.08 6.05
C GLN A 190 -11.99 -3.51 6.58
N GLU A 191 -13.10 -4.08 7.04
CA GLU A 191 -13.16 -5.46 7.51
C GLU A 191 -12.75 -6.46 6.41
N GLN A 192 -13.34 -6.36 5.22
CA GLN A 192 -13.03 -7.24 4.09
C GLN A 192 -11.57 -7.11 3.65
N TYR A 193 -11.04 -5.88 3.65
CA TYR A 193 -9.63 -5.65 3.29
C TYR A 193 -8.69 -6.23 4.34
N LEU A 194 -8.97 -6.07 5.64
CA LEU A 194 -8.20 -6.64 6.73
C LEU A 194 -8.23 -8.17 6.72
N GLU A 195 -9.37 -8.79 6.39
CA GLU A 195 -9.45 -10.24 6.21
C GLU A 195 -8.49 -10.74 5.11
N ILE A 196 -8.38 -9.99 4.01
CA ILE A 196 -7.44 -10.32 2.93
C ILE A 196 -5.99 -10.09 3.39
N GLU A 197 -5.72 -9.00 4.08
CA GLU A 197 -4.39 -8.63 4.62
C GLU A 197 -3.85 -9.74 5.53
N GLU A 198 -4.68 -10.27 6.43
CA GLU A 198 -4.36 -11.30 7.40
C GLU A 198 -4.25 -12.72 6.82
N MET A 199 -4.57 -12.92 5.54
CA MET A 199 -4.42 -14.23 4.90
C MET A 199 -2.94 -14.66 4.87
N PRO A 200 -2.62 -15.92 5.21
CA PRO A 200 -1.25 -16.41 5.26
C PRO A 200 -0.62 -16.50 3.86
N GLU A 201 0.70 -16.31 3.79
CA GLU A 201 1.50 -16.34 2.55
C GLU A 201 2.69 -17.34 2.63
N ASN A 202 2.52 -18.43 3.35
CA ASN A 202 3.60 -19.41 3.58
C ASN A 202 3.77 -20.40 2.42
N THR A 203 2.73 -20.62 1.61
CA THR A 203 2.73 -21.52 0.46
C THR A 203 2.20 -20.84 -0.80
N VAL A 204 2.53 -21.42 -1.95
CA VAL A 204 2.05 -20.91 -3.26
C VAL A 204 0.52 -20.94 -3.33
N GLU A 205 -0.10 -21.96 -2.76
CA GLU A 205 -1.56 -22.10 -2.71
C GLU A 205 -2.19 -20.96 -1.90
N GLN A 206 -1.63 -20.64 -0.73
CA GLN A 206 -2.11 -19.53 0.12
C GLN A 206 -1.99 -18.18 -0.56
N ILE A 207 -0.88 -17.94 -1.27
CA ILE A 207 -0.70 -16.70 -2.05
C ILE A 207 -1.73 -16.62 -3.17
N HIS A 208 -1.99 -17.72 -3.85
CA HIS A 208 -3.01 -17.75 -4.91
C HIS A 208 -4.43 -17.52 -4.35
N GLU A 209 -4.75 -18.08 -3.18
CA GLU A 209 -6.01 -17.81 -2.48
C GLU A 209 -6.14 -16.33 -2.10
N LYS A 210 -5.10 -15.71 -1.57
CA LYS A 210 -5.05 -14.27 -1.24
C LYS A 210 -5.22 -13.40 -2.49
N GLU A 211 -4.51 -13.72 -3.57
CA GLU A 211 -4.65 -13.05 -4.86
C GLU A 211 -6.10 -13.13 -5.40
N GLN A 212 -6.72 -14.30 -5.32
CA GLN A 212 -8.11 -14.48 -5.75
C GLN A 212 -9.08 -13.69 -4.87
N ALA A 213 -8.92 -13.72 -3.55
CA ALA A 213 -9.76 -12.96 -2.63
C ALA A 213 -9.67 -11.45 -2.91
N TYR A 214 -8.45 -10.95 -3.14
CA TYR A 214 -8.24 -9.56 -3.51
C TYR A 214 -8.87 -9.21 -4.87
N LYS A 215 -8.72 -10.04 -5.89
CA LYS A 215 -9.37 -9.84 -7.19
C LYS A 215 -10.90 -9.83 -7.08
N GLN A 216 -11.46 -10.74 -6.29
CA GLN A 216 -12.90 -10.74 -6.03
C GLN A 216 -13.36 -9.45 -5.34
N PHE A 217 -12.63 -8.99 -4.33
CA PHE A 217 -12.94 -7.74 -3.64
C PHE A 217 -12.93 -6.53 -4.58
N ILE A 218 -11.90 -6.37 -5.43
CA ILE A 218 -11.78 -5.18 -6.28
C ILE A 218 -12.58 -5.27 -7.59
N GLN A 219 -12.86 -6.47 -8.12
CA GLN A 219 -13.46 -6.67 -9.45
C GLN A 219 -14.90 -7.18 -9.40
N GLU A 220 -15.27 -7.96 -8.41
CA GLU A 220 -16.58 -8.64 -8.35
C GLU A 220 -17.48 -8.07 -7.25
N ASN A 221 -16.93 -7.36 -6.25
CA ASN A 221 -17.74 -6.69 -5.23
C ASN A 221 -18.47 -5.50 -5.84
N VAL A 222 -19.77 -5.66 -6.06
CA VAL A 222 -20.62 -4.64 -6.71
C VAL A 222 -20.60 -3.32 -5.97
N LEU A 223 -20.63 -3.35 -4.63
CA LEU A 223 -20.62 -2.14 -3.80
C LEU A 223 -19.29 -1.40 -3.93
N TYR A 224 -18.16 -2.11 -3.93
CA TYR A 224 -16.84 -1.54 -4.15
C TYR A 224 -16.72 -0.90 -5.54
N GLN A 225 -17.22 -1.57 -6.59
CA GLN A 225 -17.21 -1.04 -7.95
C GLN A 225 -18.04 0.23 -8.08
N GLN A 226 -19.21 0.27 -7.49
CA GLN A 226 -20.07 1.45 -7.47
C GLN A 226 -19.42 2.61 -6.71
N PHE A 227 -18.83 2.31 -5.55
CA PHE A 227 -18.08 3.28 -4.78
C PHE A 227 -16.88 3.86 -5.56
N ASN A 228 -16.11 3.01 -6.23
CA ASN A 228 -14.99 3.45 -7.06
C ASN A 228 -15.44 4.32 -8.25
N GLN A 229 -16.57 4.00 -8.88
CA GLN A 229 -17.16 4.85 -9.91
C GLN A 229 -17.57 6.22 -9.35
N LEU A 230 -18.19 6.25 -8.18
CA LEU A 230 -18.57 7.50 -7.51
C LEU A 230 -17.35 8.35 -7.17
N ALA A 231 -16.28 7.75 -6.65
CA ALA A 231 -15.01 8.41 -6.38
C ALA A 231 -14.39 9.02 -7.65
N ASN A 232 -14.44 8.29 -8.76
CA ASN A 232 -13.96 8.76 -10.05
C ASN A 232 -14.78 9.94 -10.59
N ILE A 233 -16.11 9.91 -10.45
CA ILE A 233 -16.98 11.03 -10.84
C ILE A 233 -16.68 12.24 -9.97
N HIS A 234 -16.56 12.07 -8.66
CA HIS A 234 -16.22 13.15 -7.73
C HIS A 234 -14.87 13.78 -8.07
N THR A 235 -13.85 12.97 -8.29
CA THR A 235 -12.51 13.44 -8.68
C THR A 235 -12.56 14.20 -10.01
N ARG A 236 -13.27 13.68 -11.01
CA ARG A 236 -13.41 14.30 -12.33
C ARG A 236 -13.99 15.72 -12.28
N GLN A 237 -14.94 15.98 -11.40
CA GLN A 237 -15.57 17.30 -11.26
C GLN A 237 -14.59 18.41 -10.84
N HIS A 238 -13.49 18.06 -10.19
CA HIS A 238 -12.43 19.03 -9.85
C HIS A 238 -11.56 19.43 -11.05
N PHE A 239 -11.55 18.64 -12.12
CA PHE A 239 -10.70 18.86 -13.29
C PHE A 239 -11.50 19.30 -14.53
N GLU A 240 -12.75 18.92 -14.66
CA GLU A 240 -13.59 19.22 -15.82
C GLU A 240 -14.72 20.19 -15.44
N LYS A 241 -14.67 21.42 -16.00
CA LYS A 241 -15.70 22.46 -15.77
C LYS A 241 -17.11 22.10 -16.27
N GLU A 242 -17.22 21.04 -17.09
CA GLU A 242 -18.46 20.59 -17.72
C GLU A 242 -19.03 19.29 -17.13
N ALA A 243 -18.39 18.72 -16.10
CA ALA A 243 -18.96 17.57 -15.41
C ALA A 243 -20.23 17.99 -14.68
N ASN A 244 -21.38 17.55 -15.20
CA ASN A 244 -22.69 17.94 -14.70
C ASN A 244 -22.93 17.35 -13.30
N SER A 245 -23.36 18.19 -12.35
CA SER A 245 -23.85 17.76 -11.03
C SER A 245 -24.98 16.72 -11.15
N SER A 246 -25.75 16.75 -12.26
CA SER A 246 -26.80 15.77 -12.56
C SER A 246 -26.31 14.33 -12.68
N ASP A 247 -25.08 14.11 -13.14
CA ASP A 247 -24.52 12.75 -13.30
C ASP A 247 -24.17 12.16 -11.92
N TYR A 248 -23.68 12.99 -11.02
CA TYR A 248 -23.37 12.61 -9.64
C TYR A 248 -24.66 12.29 -8.85
N GLU A 249 -25.65 13.19 -8.92
CA GLU A 249 -26.96 12.98 -8.27
C GLU A 249 -27.68 11.74 -8.83
N SER A 250 -27.62 11.51 -10.13
CA SER A 250 -28.27 10.35 -10.75
C SER A 250 -27.63 9.04 -10.31
N PHE A 251 -26.33 9.04 -10.05
CA PHE A 251 -25.61 7.86 -9.56
C PHE A 251 -25.88 7.55 -8.08
N LEU A 252 -26.09 8.58 -7.25
CA LEU A 252 -26.40 8.41 -5.83
C LEU A 252 -27.85 7.97 -5.57
N ILE A 253 -28.79 8.32 -6.47
CA ILE A 253 -30.23 8.18 -6.26
C ILE A 253 -30.83 6.99 -7.04
N ASN A 254 -30.18 6.51 -8.10
CA ASN A 254 -30.61 5.37 -8.92
C ASN A 254 -29.87 4.09 -8.57
#